data_6a96a041b2dafc6f3ca2bb2c680b3408
#
_entry.id   6a96a041b2dafc6f3ca2bb2c680b3408
#
_cell.length_a   1.000
_cell.length_b   1.000
_cell.length_c   1.000
_cell.angle_alpha   90.00
_cell.angle_beta   90.00
_cell.angle_gamma   90.00
#
_symmetry.space_group_name_H-M   'P 1'
#
loop_
_entity.id
_entity.type
_entity.pdbx_description
1 polymer ?
#
loop_
_entity_poly.entity_id
_entity_poly.type
_entity_poly.pdbx_seq_one_letter_code
_entity_poly.pdbx_strand_id
1 'polypeptide(L)'
;MQMAVINQTPVTRPQSGVLRLERILPGPLERVWVYLVEADKRAQWFSGGTTMSGVDQTATLHFQHSNITDEPTPERWKEMDDGGFKSEVTVLRFEPPKLLAYTWPESKGMSEVTFELSPVGGDTKLVLTHRRIGSTANEVSFASGWQSHVDALIQVLNGDKPTGFWANVLKLERDYKATF
;
A
#
# COMPACT_ATOMS: atom_id res chain seq x y z
N MET A 1 -9.39 12.16 19.36
CA MET A 1 -8.72 13.31 18.73
C MET A 1 -7.36 12.94 18.13
N GLN A 2 -6.50 12.23 18.85
CA GLN A 2 -5.16 11.83 18.34
C GLN A 2 -5.20 10.87 17.13
N MET A 3 -6.15 9.94 17.06
CA MET A 3 -6.29 8.98 15.94
C MET A 3 -6.70 9.64 14.61
N ALA A 4 -7.58 10.64 14.66
CA ALA A 4 -7.99 11.37 13.45
C ALA A 4 -6.83 12.17 12.83
N VAL A 5 -5.91 12.66 13.66
CA VAL A 5 -4.72 13.41 13.19
C VAL A 5 -3.73 12.46 12.48
N ILE A 6 -3.51 11.25 13.01
CA ILE A 6 -2.60 10.27 12.38
C ILE A 6 -3.04 9.93 10.95
N ASN A 7 -4.35 9.77 10.72
CA ASN A 7 -4.87 9.44 9.39
C ASN A 7 -4.81 10.60 8.39
N GLN A 8 -4.49 11.79 8.83
CA GLN A 8 -4.29 12.98 7.97
C GLN A 8 -2.81 13.32 7.73
N THR A 9 -1.88 12.62 8.41
CA THR A 9 -0.45 12.91 8.21
C THR A 9 0.01 12.42 6.83
N PRO A 10 0.83 13.22 6.12
CA PRO A 10 1.41 12.77 4.86
C PRO A 10 2.44 11.65 5.08
N VAL A 11 2.80 10.96 4.01
CA VAL A 11 3.99 10.10 3.99
C VAL A 11 5.20 10.96 4.30
N THR A 12 6.05 10.51 5.18
CA THR A 12 7.32 11.16 5.51
C THR A 12 8.49 10.51 4.78
N ARG A 13 9.54 11.29 4.54
CA ARG A 13 10.82 10.87 3.98
C ARG A 13 11.91 11.09 5.02
N PRO A 14 12.12 10.15 5.97
CA PRO A 14 13.10 10.30 7.03
C PRO A 14 14.53 10.49 6.51
N GLN A 15 14.84 9.86 5.39
CA GLN A 15 16.08 10.01 4.63
C GLN A 15 15.87 9.58 3.18
N SER A 16 16.81 9.90 2.30
CA SER A 16 16.77 9.45 0.90
C SER A 16 16.64 7.93 0.81
N GLY A 17 15.75 7.46 -0.05
CA GLY A 17 15.47 6.04 -0.24
C GLY A 17 14.57 5.40 0.83
N VAL A 18 13.99 6.19 1.75
CA VAL A 18 13.11 5.67 2.81
C VAL A 18 11.83 6.50 2.90
N LEU A 19 10.70 5.82 2.82
CA LEU A 19 9.37 6.38 3.05
C LEU A 19 8.73 5.73 4.27
N ARG A 20 7.93 6.49 5.02
CA ARG A 20 7.20 6.00 6.18
C ARG A 20 5.78 6.60 6.23
N LEU A 21 4.79 5.73 6.41
CA LEU A 21 3.38 6.07 6.56
C LEU A 21 2.83 5.44 7.82
N GLU A 22 2.09 6.21 8.63
CA GLU A 22 1.34 5.68 9.77
C GLU A 22 -0.15 5.90 9.58
N ARG A 23 -0.96 4.90 9.91
CA ARG A 23 -2.43 4.96 9.88
C ARG A 23 -3.04 4.15 11.01
N ILE A 24 -4.22 4.58 11.46
CA ILE A 24 -5.10 3.77 12.29
C ILE A 24 -6.13 3.15 11.36
N LEU A 25 -6.12 1.83 11.31
CA LEU A 25 -7.00 1.03 10.46
C LEU A 25 -8.18 0.50 11.28
N PRO A 26 -9.41 0.58 10.77
CA PRO A 26 -10.59 0.09 11.49
C PRO A 26 -10.56 -1.42 11.74
N GLY A 27 -10.73 -1.81 12.99
CA GLY A 27 -10.88 -3.20 13.42
C GLY A 27 -9.61 -3.86 13.96
N PRO A 28 -9.76 -5.09 14.50
CA PRO A 28 -8.69 -5.80 15.20
C PRO A 28 -7.61 -6.32 14.26
N LEU A 29 -6.43 -6.62 14.84
CA LEU A 29 -5.22 -7.08 14.14
C LEU A 29 -5.49 -8.22 13.14
N GLU A 30 -6.22 -9.23 13.58
CA GLU A 30 -6.47 -10.44 12.79
C GLU A 30 -7.29 -10.13 11.55
N ARG A 31 -8.25 -9.21 11.66
CA ARG A 31 -9.04 -8.75 10.51
C ARG A 31 -8.19 -7.97 9.53
N VAL A 32 -7.37 -7.04 10.00
CA VAL A 32 -6.48 -6.24 9.14
C VAL A 32 -5.44 -7.13 8.46
N TRP A 33 -4.86 -8.10 9.20
CA TRP A 33 -3.90 -9.05 8.67
C TRP A 33 -4.41 -9.80 7.44
N VAL A 34 -5.64 -10.28 7.49
CA VAL A 34 -6.29 -10.98 6.36
C VAL A 34 -6.30 -10.12 5.10
N TYR A 35 -6.57 -8.81 5.23
CA TYR A 35 -6.53 -7.88 4.10
C TYR A 35 -5.13 -7.59 3.55
N LEU A 36 -4.08 -7.88 4.31
CA LEU A 36 -2.70 -7.79 3.80
C LEU A 36 -2.27 -9.04 3.03
N VAL A 37 -2.68 -10.24 3.48
CA VAL A 37 -2.10 -11.50 3.01
C VAL A 37 -2.98 -12.27 2.03
N GLU A 38 -4.32 -12.29 2.21
CA GLU A 38 -5.23 -13.00 1.31
C GLU A 38 -5.45 -12.23 0.00
N ALA A 39 -5.23 -12.90 -1.12
CA ALA A 39 -5.21 -12.28 -2.44
C ALA A 39 -6.54 -11.59 -2.81
N ASP A 40 -7.67 -12.23 -2.52
CA ASP A 40 -9.01 -11.69 -2.80
C ASP A 40 -9.37 -10.49 -1.92
N LYS A 41 -8.95 -10.50 -0.66
CA LYS A 41 -9.11 -9.37 0.26
C LYS A 41 -8.17 -8.21 -0.13
N ARG A 42 -6.92 -8.53 -0.43
CA ARG A 42 -5.93 -7.54 -0.85
C ARG A 42 -6.31 -6.87 -2.18
N ALA A 43 -6.95 -7.58 -3.10
CA ALA A 43 -7.42 -7.02 -4.37
C ALA A 43 -8.42 -5.88 -4.23
N GLN A 44 -9.12 -5.79 -3.10
CA GLN A 44 -10.13 -4.76 -2.87
C GLN A 44 -9.54 -3.36 -2.62
N TRP A 45 -8.25 -3.29 -2.26
CA TRP A 45 -7.58 -2.04 -1.94
C TRP A 45 -6.19 -1.88 -2.59
N PHE A 46 -5.56 -2.96 -3.03
CA PHE A 46 -4.19 -2.94 -3.53
C PHE A 46 -3.99 -3.85 -4.75
N SER A 47 -3.73 -5.14 -4.54
CA SER A 47 -3.46 -6.09 -5.62
C SER A 47 -3.96 -7.50 -5.28
N GLY A 48 -4.46 -8.20 -6.28
CA GLY A 48 -4.74 -9.63 -6.20
C GLY A 48 -3.49 -10.50 -6.37
N GLY A 49 -3.65 -11.65 -6.98
CA GLY A 49 -2.56 -12.57 -7.31
C GLY A 49 -2.40 -13.69 -6.28
N THR A 50 -1.23 -13.83 -5.67
CA THR A 50 -0.92 -14.94 -4.74
C THR A 50 -1.22 -14.54 -3.29
N THR A 51 -1.91 -15.42 -2.55
CA THR A 51 -2.01 -15.31 -1.09
C THR A 51 -0.64 -15.56 -0.45
N MET A 52 -0.21 -14.67 0.43
CA MET A 52 1.07 -14.78 1.13
C MET A 52 0.92 -15.67 2.36
N SER A 53 1.82 -16.64 2.52
CA SER A 53 1.70 -17.69 3.56
C SER A 53 3.00 -18.01 4.31
N GLY A 54 4.13 -17.43 3.94
CA GLY A 54 5.40 -17.71 4.63
C GLY A 54 6.61 -17.02 4.00
N VAL A 55 7.70 -17.04 4.73
CA VAL A 55 9.00 -16.51 4.31
C VAL A 55 9.53 -17.31 3.11
N ASP A 56 10.30 -16.64 2.26
CA ASP A 56 10.89 -17.15 1.01
C ASP A 56 9.89 -17.51 -0.09
N GLN A 57 8.58 -17.32 0.15
CA GLN A 57 7.58 -17.48 -0.89
C GLN A 57 7.75 -16.42 -1.98
N THR A 58 7.80 -16.85 -3.24
CA THR A 58 7.57 -15.96 -4.38
C THR A 58 6.07 -15.79 -4.56
N ALA A 59 5.62 -14.54 -4.50
CA ALA A 59 4.22 -14.17 -4.66
C ALA A 59 4.06 -13.23 -5.85
N THR A 60 3.02 -13.46 -6.65
CA THR A 60 2.63 -12.53 -7.72
C THR A 60 1.66 -11.51 -7.16
N LEU A 61 1.95 -10.24 -7.32
CA LEU A 61 1.01 -9.13 -7.14
C LEU A 61 0.39 -8.82 -8.49
N HIS A 62 -0.93 -8.89 -8.59
CA HIS A 62 -1.67 -8.58 -9.80
C HIS A 62 -2.47 -7.30 -9.60
N PHE A 63 -2.01 -6.23 -10.20
CA PHE A 63 -2.62 -4.90 -10.11
C PHE A 63 -3.67 -4.73 -11.20
N GLN A 64 -4.88 -4.40 -10.80
CA GLN A 64 -5.98 -4.02 -11.67
C GLN A 64 -6.87 -3.05 -10.89
N HIS A 65 -6.66 -1.76 -11.10
CA HIS A 65 -7.27 -0.70 -10.29
C HIS A 65 -8.78 -0.59 -10.47
N SER A 66 -9.33 -1.09 -11.59
CA SER A 66 -10.77 -1.24 -11.79
C SER A 66 -11.44 -2.16 -10.75
N ASN A 67 -10.69 -3.02 -10.05
CA ASN A 67 -11.18 -3.78 -8.90
C ASN A 67 -11.31 -2.93 -7.63
N ILE A 68 -10.62 -1.80 -7.56
CA ILE A 68 -10.57 -0.91 -6.39
C ILE A 68 -11.61 0.19 -6.51
N THR A 69 -11.67 0.85 -7.65
CA THR A 69 -12.51 2.03 -7.87
C THR A 69 -13.25 1.98 -9.20
N ASP A 70 -14.43 2.61 -9.25
CA ASP A 70 -15.20 2.80 -10.50
C ASP A 70 -14.76 4.05 -11.28
N GLU A 71 -13.81 4.81 -10.77
CA GLU A 71 -13.27 5.96 -11.48
C GLU A 71 -12.55 5.53 -12.75
N PRO A 72 -12.68 6.29 -13.86
CA PRO A 72 -11.92 6.00 -15.06
C PRO A 72 -10.42 6.12 -14.78
N THR A 73 -9.67 5.11 -15.20
CA THR A 73 -8.21 5.09 -15.07
C THR A 73 -7.59 6.20 -15.94
N PRO A 74 -6.72 7.06 -15.37
CA PRO A 74 -6.02 8.08 -16.15
C PRO A 74 -5.22 7.46 -17.30
N GLU A 75 -5.15 8.16 -18.45
CA GLU A 75 -4.61 7.64 -19.70
C GLU A 75 -3.22 7.00 -19.55
N ARG A 76 -2.34 7.59 -18.75
CA ARG A 76 -0.98 7.05 -18.55
C ARG A 76 -0.90 5.68 -17.88
N TRP A 77 -1.97 5.24 -17.21
CA TRP A 77 -2.06 3.92 -16.55
C TRP A 77 -3.06 2.98 -17.21
N LYS A 78 -3.77 3.44 -18.21
CA LYS A 78 -4.87 2.72 -18.83
C LYS A 78 -4.42 1.37 -19.42
N GLU A 79 -3.30 1.35 -20.11
CA GLU A 79 -2.75 0.13 -20.68
C GLU A 79 -2.39 -0.91 -19.61
N MET A 80 -1.84 -0.46 -18.47
CA MET A 80 -1.57 -1.32 -17.32
C MET A 80 -2.83 -1.86 -16.68
N ASP A 81 -3.89 -1.05 -16.60
CA ASP A 81 -5.14 -1.42 -15.96
C ASP A 81 -6.01 -2.33 -16.84
N ASP A 82 -6.08 -2.07 -18.14
CA ASP A 82 -6.85 -2.85 -19.12
C ASP A 82 -6.39 -4.32 -19.20
N GLY A 83 -5.07 -4.56 -19.16
CA GLY A 83 -4.46 -5.89 -19.16
C GLY A 83 -4.14 -6.45 -17.77
N GLY A 84 -4.19 -5.61 -16.76
CA GLY A 84 -3.61 -5.87 -15.46
C GLY A 84 -2.08 -5.90 -15.51
N PHE A 85 -1.44 -5.46 -14.43
CA PHE A 85 0.02 -5.48 -14.28
C PHE A 85 0.42 -6.51 -13.22
N LYS A 86 1.38 -7.38 -13.55
CA LYS A 86 1.90 -8.39 -12.64
C LYS A 86 3.33 -8.05 -12.21
N SER A 87 3.58 -8.17 -10.90
CA SER A 87 4.90 -8.02 -10.31
C SER A 87 5.19 -9.22 -9.40
N GLU A 88 6.39 -9.78 -9.48
CA GLU A 88 6.82 -10.84 -8.57
C GLU A 88 7.58 -10.26 -7.39
N VAL A 89 7.23 -10.69 -6.20
CA VAL A 89 7.85 -10.30 -4.93
C VAL A 89 8.25 -11.53 -4.14
N THR A 90 9.28 -11.41 -3.29
CA THR A 90 9.68 -12.46 -2.35
C THR A 90 9.33 -12.02 -0.94
N VAL A 91 8.63 -12.86 -0.20
CA VAL A 91 8.29 -12.59 1.20
C VAL A 91 9.56 -12.72 2.05
N LEU A 92 9.92 -11.64 2.73
CA LEU A 92 11.14 -11.54 3.55
C LEU A 92 10.86 -11.83 5.03
N ARG A 93 9.70 -11.39 5.52
CA ARG A 93 9.24 -11.61 6.90
C ARG A 93 7.75 -11.91 6.90
N PHE A 94 7.36 -12.86 7.73
CA PHE A 94 5.97 -13.29 7.87
C PHE A 94 5.70 -13.70 9.32
N GLU A 95 5.18 -12.77 10.12
CA GLU A 95 4.91 -12.94 11.55
C GLU A 95 3.45 -12.57 11.86
N PRO A 96 2.49 -13.45 11.57
CA PRO A 96 1.07 -13.19 11.80
C PRO A 96 0.74 -12.89 13.29
N PRO A 97 -0.14 -11.94 13.58
CA PRO A 97 -0.76 -10.97 12.67
C PRO A 97 -0.06 -9.60 12.67
N LYS A 98 1.25 -9.54 12.94
CA LYS A 98 1.96 -8.31 13.31
C LYS A 98 2.93 -7.76 12.27
N LEU A 99 3.51 -8.63 11.43
CA LEU A 99 4.60 -8.19 10.56
C LEU A 99 4.60 -8.95 9.24
N LEU A 100 4.57 -8.17 8.16
CA LEU A 100 4.76 -8.65 6.79
C LEU A 100 5.82 -7.77 6.11
N ALA A 101 6.80 -8.37 5.45
CA ALA A 101 7.73 -7.67 4.60
C ALA A 101 8.00 -8.45 3.32
N TYR A 102 8.15 -7.75 2.20
CA TYR A 102 8.49 -8.36 0.92
C TYR A 102 9.32 -7.42 0.04
N THR A 103 9.99 -7.99 -0.94
CA THR A 103 10.75 -7.24 -1.93
C THR A 103 9.83 -6.44 -2.84
N TRP A 104 10.35 -5.31 -3.36
CA TRP A 104 9.65 -4.50 -4.34
C TRP A 104 10.53 -4.27 -5.55
N PRO A 105 10.20 -4.85 -6.73
CA PRO A 105 11.01 -4.65 -7.93
C PRO A 105 10.95 -3.20 -8.42
N GLU A 106 12.11 -2.67 -8.79
CA GLU A 106 12.24 -1.39 -9.47
C GLU A 106 12.91 -1.60 -10.83
N SER A 107 12.89 -0.59 -11.70
CA SER A 107 13.56 -0.65 -12.99
C SER A 107 15.07 -0.90 -12.89
N LYS A 108 15.67 -0.49 -11.78
CA LYS A 108 17.10 -0.71 -11.47
C LYS A 108 17.24 -1.14 -10.01
N GLY A 109 17.11 -2.45 -9.78
CA GLY A 109 17.31 -3.02 -8.45
C GLY A 109 16.02 -3.44 -7.73
N MET A 110 16.12 -3.54 -6.42
CA MET A 110 15.09 -4.08 -5.55
C MET A 110 15.02 -3.23 -4.28
N SER A 111 13.83 -2.75 -3.96
CA SER A 111 13.51 -2.14 -2.67
C SER A 111 12.74 -3.10 -1.77
N GLU A 112 12.38 -2.67 -0.58
CA GLU A 112 11.69 -3.48 0.41
C GLU A 112 10.55 -2.70 1.04
N VAL A 113 9.39 -3.34 1.18
CA VAL A 113 8.26 -2.79 1.93
C VAL A 113 7.96 -3.65 3.16
N THR A 114 7.71 -2.99 4.29
CA THR A 114 7.38 -3.62 5.56
C THR A 114 6.09 -3.03 6.11
N PHE A 115 5.19 -3.90 6.55
CA PHE A 115 3.94 -3.57 7.24
C PHE A 115 4.06 -4.06 8.67
N GLU A 116 4.07 -3.15 9.63
CA GLU A 116 4.06 -3.45 11.06
C GLU A 116 2.69 -3.07 11.64
N LEU A 117 2.04 -4.04 12.27
CA LEU A 117 0.72 -3.88 12.87
C LEU A 117 0.80 -4.00 14.40
N SER A 118 0.12 -3.12 15.10
CA SER A 118 -0.03 -3.18 16.56
C SER A 118 -1.45 -2.77 16.98
N PRO A 119 -1.98 -3.35 18.07
CA PRO A 119 -3.32 -2.99 18.53
C PRO A 119 -3.34 -1.60 19.16
N VAL A 120 -4.41 -0.87 18.90
CA VAL A 120 -4.67 0.44 19.48
C VAL A 120 -6.18 0.52 19.81
N GLY A 121 -6.56 0.26 21.06
CA GLY A 121 -7.97 0.08 21.42
C GLY A 121 -8.58 -1.10 20.64
N GLY A 122 -9.73 -0.89 20.01
CA GLY A 122 -10.38 -1.87 19.13
C GLY A 122 -9.89 -1.85 17.69
N ASP A 123 -8.94 -0.96 17.35
CA ASP A 123 -8.40 -0.73 16.02
C ASP A 123 -6.94 -1.18 15.90
N THR A 124 -6.37 -1.04 14.73
CA THR A 124 -5.01 -1.45 14.42
C THR A 124 -4.18 -0.27 13.94
N LYS A 125 -3.04 -0.03 14.56
CA LYS A 125 -2.03 0.89 14.03
C LYS A 125 -1.18 0.18 13.00
N LEU A 126 -1.13 0.73 11.80
CA LEU A 126 -0.20 0.36 10.74
C LEU A 126 0.99 1.33 10.72
N VAL A 127 2.19 0.78 10.66
CA VAL A 127 3.40 1.49 10.23
C VAL A 127 3.90 0.81 8.95
N LEU A 128 3.80 1.50 7.83
CA LEU A 128 4.35 1.06 6.55
C LEU A 128 5.69 1.76 6.32
N THR A 129 6.74 1.00 6.04
CA THR A 129 8.05 1.52 5.69
C THR A 129 8.50 0.93 4.36
N HIS A 130 8.89 1.77 3.41
CA HIS A 130 9.47 1.37 2.14
C HIS A 130 10.92 1.84 2.10
N ARG A 131 11.86 0.95 1.93
CA ARG A 131 13.32 1.21 2.04
C ARG A 131 14.06 0.82 0.77
N ARG A 132 15.25 1.38 0.59
CA ARG A 132 16.16 1.16 -0.54
C ARG A 132 15.57 1.59 -1.86
N ILE A 133 14.75 2.62 -1.85
CA ILE A 133 14.16 3.19 -3.07
C ILE A 133 15.27 3.85 -3.90
N GLY A 134 15.35 3.50 -5.17
CA GLY A 134 16.49 3.83 -6.02
C GLY A 134 16.52 5.25 -6.60
N SER A 135 15.42 6.02 -6.49
CA SER A 135 15.35 7.39 -7.03
C SER A 135 14.27 8.24 -6.37
N THR A 136 14.45 9.56 -6.38
CA THR A 136 13.42 10.51 -5.91
C THR A 136 12.12 10.40 -6.72
N ALA A 137 12.21 10.12 -8.03
CA ALA A 137 11.01 9.90 -8.84
C ALA A 137 10.20 8.69 -8.34
N ASN A 138 10.86 7.61 -7.97
CA ASN A 138 10.21 6.44 -7.38
C ASN A 138 9.68 6.76 -5.98
N GLU A 139 10.40 7.54 -5.16
CA GLU A 139 9.91 7.97 -3.84
C GLU A 139 8.59 8.73 -3.97
N VAL A 140 8.48 9.67 -4.91
CA VAL A 140 7.23 10.41 -5.17
C VAL A 140 6.11 9.47 -5.62
N SER A 141 6.38 8.58 -6.56
CA SER A 141 5.43 7.60 -7.07
C SER A 141 4.95 6.65 -5.98
N PHE A 142 5.86 6.11 -5.17
CA PHE A 142 5.52 5.18 -4.10
C PHE A 142 4.80 5.87 -2.94
N ALA A 143 5.19 7.10 -2.58
CA ALA A 143 4.49 7.85 -1.54
C ALA A 143 3.04 8.11 -1.92
N SER A 144 2.78 8.60 -3.13
CA SER A 144 1.42 8.84 -3.63
C SER A 144 0.61 7.55 -3.76
N GLY A 145 1.23 6.47 -4.25
CA GLY A 145 0.62 5.15 -4.37
C GLY A 145 0.27 4.55 -3.01
N TRP A 146 1.23 4.47 -2.09
CA TRP A 146 0.99 3.90 -0.76
C TRP A 146 -0.09 4.65 0.00
N GLN A 147 -0.04 5.97 0.03
CA GLN A 147 -1.08 6.73 0.74
C GLN A 147 -2.45 6.48 0.12
N SER A 148 -2.60 6.52 -1.19
CA SER A 148 -3.89 6.31 -1.86
C SER A 148 -4.42 4.89 -1.63
N HIS A 149 -3.56 3.87 -1.69
CA HIS A 149 -3.95 2.49 -1.44
C HIS A 149 -4.34 2.25 0.03
N VAL A 150 -3.60 2.80 0.99
CA VAL A 150 -3.94 2.64 2.41
C VAL A 150 -5.21 3.43 2.77
N ASP A 151 -5.44 4.58 2.16
CA ASP A 151 -6.70 5.31 2.30
C ASP A 151 -7.89 4.49 1.73
N ALA A 152 -7.68 3.78 0.62
CA ALA A 152 -8.66 2.81 0.09
C ALA A 152 -8.88 1.63 1.05
N LEU A 153 -7.83 1.11 1.68
CA LEU A 153 -7.96 0.06 2.70
C LEU A 153 -8.85 0.51 3.87
N ILE A 154 -8.70 1.73 4.34
CA ILE A 154 -9.55 2.28 5.41
C ILE A 154 -11.03 2.27 4.98
N GLN A 155 -11.34 2.69 3.75
CA GLN A 155 -12.71 2.66 3.23
C GLN A 155 -13.25 1.22 3.18
N VAL A 156 -12.46 0.28 2.64
CA VAL A 156 -12.85 -1.14 2.56
C VAL A 156 -13.09 -1.73 3.95
N LEU A 157 -12.23 -1.43 4.93
CA LEU A 157 -12.40 -1.89 6.31
C LEU A 157 -13.64 -1.29 7.00
N ASN A 158 -14.09 -0.12 6.56
CA ASN A 158 -15.36 0.47 6.99
C ASN A 158 -16.59 -0.12 6.26
N GLY A 159 -16.38 -1.00 5.29
CA GLY A 159 -17.44 -1.62 4.49
C GLY A 159 -17.84 -0.82 3.25
N ASP A 160 -17.07 0.19 2.89
CA ASP A 160 -17.32 1.05 1.73
C ASP A 160 -16.50 0.60 0.51
N LYS A 161 -17.00 0.90 -0.70
CA LYS A 161 -16.19 0.82 -1.90
C LYS A 161 -15.33 2.09 -2.01
N PRO A 162 -14.01 1.96 -2.31
CA PRO A 162 -13.15 3.14 -2.43
C PRO A 162 -13.62 4.14 -3.49
N THR A 163 -13.59 5.40 -3.12
CA THR A 163 -13.92 6.54 -3.99
C THR A 163 -12.78 7.56 -3.97
N GLY A 164 -12.65 8.34 -5.04
CA GLY A 164 -11.63 9.39 -5.12
C GLY A 164 -10.20 8.87 -5.26
N PHE A 165 -10.00 7.60 -5.64
CA PHE A 165 -8.68 6.96 -5.68
C PHE A 165 -7.73 7.67 -6.65
N TRP A 166 -8.10 7.81 -7.92
CA TRP A 166 -7.24 8.42 -8.92
C TRP A 166 -7.05 9.92 -8.70
N ALA A 167 -8.11 10.61 -8.30
CA ALA A 167 -8.01 12.04 -7.93
C ALA A 167 -7.01 12.24 -6.78
N ASN A 168 -7.00 11.33 -5.79
CA ASN A 168 -6.06 11.35 -4.68
C ASN A 168 -4.63 11.06 -5.15
N VAL A 169 -4.41 10.02 -5.97
CA VAL A 169 -3.09 9.72 -6.55
C VAL A 169 -2.50 10.94 -7.25
N LEU A 170 -3.27 11.58 -8.15
CA LEU A 170 -2.82 12.73 -8.93
C LEU A 170 -2.51 13.95 -8.05
N LYS A 171 -3.33 14.19 -7.02
CA LYS A 171 -3.11 15.27 -6.05
C LYS A 171 -1.83 15.02 -5.26
N LEU A 172 -1.69 13.84 -4.67
CA LEU A 172 -0.55 13.49 -3.82
C LEU A 172 0.77 13.48 -4.60
N GLU A 173 0.75 13.06 -5.84
CA GLU A 173 1.93 13.09 -6.70
C GLU A 173 2.45 14.52 -6.91
N ARG A 174 1.55 15.50 -7.11
CA ARG A 174 1.93 16.93 -7.17
C ARG A 174 2.50 17.41 -5.84
N ASP A 175 1.83 17.07 -4.74
CA ASP A 175 2.21 17.50 -3.40
C ASP A 175 3.60 16.94 -3.02
N TYR A 176 3.86 15.65 -3.28
CA TYR A 176 5.15 15.03 -2.99
C TYR A 176 6.28 15.51 -3.92
N LYS A 177 5.99 15.81 -5.19
CA LYS A 177 6.97 16.46 -6.08
C LYS A 177 7.46 17.80 -5.56
N ALA A 178 6.60 18.53 -4.86
CA ALA A 178 6.95 19.81 -4.25
C ALA A 178 7.69 19.68 -2.92
N THR A 179 7.63 18.49 -2.27
CA THR A 179 8.15 18.26 -0.91
C THR A 179 9.44 17.46 -0.89
N PHE A 180 9.63 16.48 -1.79
CA PHE A 180 10.78 15.59 -1.89
C PHE A 180 11.79 16.10 -2.92
#